data_4335b2522fac280b9cdda12bfdcc5cb0
#
_entry.id   4335b2522fac280b9cdda12bfdcc5cb0
#
_cell.length_a   1.000
_cell.length_b   1.000
_cell.length_c   1.000
_cell.angle_alpha   90.00
_cell.angle_beta   90.00
_cell.angle_gamma   90.00
#
_symmetry.space_group_name_H-M   'P 1'
#
loop_
_entity.id
_entity.type
_entity.pdbx_description
1 polymer ?
#
loop_
_entity_poly.entity_id
_entity_poly.type
_entity_poly.pdbx_seq_one_letter_code
_entity_poly.pdbx_strand_id
1 'polypeptide(L)' 'MVFSKSRSEVEIIIDEWIFNERNRNILKRRLLDGVTFEKLAEEFDLSTQQVKKIVYKCNDIISLHI' A
#
# COMPACT_ATOMS: atom_id res chain seq x y z
N MET A 1 7.61 1.53 9.17
CA MET A 1 8.22 0.26 8.76
C MET A 1 9.31 0.50 7.75
N VAL A 2 10.41 -0.24 7.83
CA VAL A 2 11.53 -0.11 6.92
C VAL A 2 11.67 -1.40 6.12
N PHE A 3 11.65 -1.28 4.81
CA PHE A 3 11.95 -2.39 3.93
C PHE A 3 13.42 -2.36 3.57
N SER A 4 14.07 -3.52 3.56
CA SER A 4 15.46 -3.64 3.09
C SER A 4 15.53 -3.61 1.56
N LYS A 5 14.40 -3.64 0.89
CA LYS A 5 14.30 -3.62 -0.57
C LYS A 5 14.32 -2.19 -1.12
N SER A 6 14.79 -2.03 -2.34
CA SER A 6 14.72 -0.76 -3.04
C SER A 6 13.27 -0.42 -3.40
N ARG A 7 13.02 0.85 -3.74
CA ARG A 7 11.71 1.31 -4.16
C ARG A 7 11.17 0.49 -5.33
N SER A 8 12.01 0.23 -6.33
CA SER A 8 11.62 -0.55 -7.51
C SER A 8 11.23 -1.98 -7.14
N GLU A 9 11.97 -2.60 -6.24
CA GLU A 9 11.67 -3.96 -5.79
C GLU A 9 10.33 -4.03 -5.04
N VAL A 10 10.05 -3.04 -4.21
CA VAL A 10 8.77 -2.96 -3.48
C VAL A 10 7.62 -2.78 -4.47
N GLU A 11 7.77 -1.94 -5.48
CA GLU A 11 6.75 -1.75 -6.51
C GLU A 11 6.45 -3.05 -7.26
N ILE A 12 7.49 -3.80 -7.62
CA ILE A 12 7.32 -5.08 -8.32
C ILE A 12 6.53 -6.06 -7.45
N ILE A 13 6.87 -6.16 -6.17
CA ILE A 13 6.18 -7.05 -5.24
C ILE A 13 4.72 -6.66 -5.11
N ILE A 14 4.44 -5.38 -4.98
CA ILE A 14 3.06 -4.88 -4.90
C ILE A 14 2.29 -5.26 -6.17
N ASP A 15 2.88 -5.05 -7.34
CA ASP A 15 2.23 -5.38 -8.61
C ASP A 15 1.98 -6.88 -8.78
N GLU A 16 2.86 -7.72 -8.26
CA GLU A 16 2.72 -9.17 -8.37
C GLU A 16 1.69 -9.75 -7.42
N TRP A 17 1.60 -9.21 -6.19
CA TRP A 17 0.83 -9.86 -5.13
C TRP A 17 -0.45 -9.13 -4.73
N ILE A 18 -0.62 -7.89 -5.12
CA ILE A 18 -1.85 -7.14 -4.88
C ILE A 18 -2.59 -6.98 -6.20
N PHE A 19 -3.69 -7.73 -6.35
CA PHE A 19 -4.37 -7.84 -7.63
C PHE A 19 -5.39 -6.73 -7.89
N ASN A 20 -5.87 -6.05 -6.86
CA ASN A 20 -6.81 -4.94 -7.01
C ASN A 20 -6.02 -3.66 -7.32
N GLU A 21 -6.31 -3.05 -8.46
CA GLU A 21 -5.59 -1.86 -8.92
C GLU A 21 -5.69 -0.70 -7.93
N ARG A 22 -6.89 -0.46 -7.38
CA ARG A 22 -7.07 0.58 -6.37
C ARG A 22 -6.21 0.32 -5.15
N ASN A 23 -6.19 -0.92 -4.66
CA ASN A 23 -5.41 -1.28 -3.48
C ASN A 23 -3.91 -1.17 -3.74
N ARG A 24 -3.45 -1.54 -4.93
CA ARG A 24 -2.05 -1.34 -5.34
C ARG A 24 -1.66 0.12 -5.27
N ASN A 25 -2.49 0.99 -5.80
CA ASN A 25 -2.22 2.43 -5.81
C ASN A 25 -2.20 3.01 -4.40
N ILE A 26 -3.14 2.62 -3.56
CA ILE A 26 -3.18 3.03 -2.15
C ILE A 26 -1.90 2.60 -1.44
N LEU A 27 -1.50 1.35 -1.62
CA LEU A 27 -0.33 0.81 -0.95
C LEU A 27 0.96 1.49 -1.41
N LYS A 28 1.11 1.71 -2.71
CA LYS A 28 2.26 2.42 -3.26
C LYS A 28 2.36 3.84 -2.71
N ARG A 29 1.24 4.57 -2.69
CA ARG A 29 1.22 5.92 -2.14
C ARG A 29 1.60 5.92 -0.66
N ARG A 30 1.13 4.95 0.10
CA ARG A 30 1.42 4.86 1.53
C ARG A 30 2.86 4.48 1.80
N LEU A 31 3.35 3.42 1.17
CA LEU A 31 4.68 2.86 1.48
C LEU A 31 5.83 3.61 0.81
N LEU A 32 5.62 4.09 -0.41
CA LEU A 32 6.69 4.71 -1.19
C LEU A 32 6.71 6.23 -1.03
N ASP A 33 5.55 6.85 -0.97
CA ASP A 33 5.45 8.31 -0.90
C ASP A 33 5.11 8.83 0.50
N GLY A 34 4.79 7.95 1.44
CA GLY A 34 4.51 8.33 2.82
C GLY A 34 3.24 9.15 3.01
N VAL A 35 2.26 8.99 2.12
CA VAL A 35 0.99 9.73 2.20
C VAL A 35 0.19 9.28 3.41
N THR A 36 -0.43 10.23 4.12
CA THR A 36 -1.23 9.92 5.30
C THR A 36 -2.51 9.18 4.95
N PHE A 37 -3.07 8.45 5.92
CA PHE A 37 -4.34 7.75 5.73
C PHE A 37 -5.47 8.70 5.37
N GLU A 38 -5.52 9.86 6.01
CA GLU A 38 -6.54 10.89 5.74
C GLU A 38 -6.45 11.37 4.29
N LYS A 39 -5.26 11.60 3.81
CA LYS A 39 -5.04 12.05 2.42
C LYS A 39 -5.45 10.96 1.44
N LEU A 40 -5.10 9.72 1.71
CA LEU A 40 -5.49 8.58 0.88
C LEU A 40 -7.01 8.42 0.85
N ALA A 41 -7.67 8.61 1.99
CA ALA A 41 -9.13 8.54 2.05
C ALA A 41 -9.77 9.58 1.13
N GLU A 42 -9.25 10.80 1.11
CA GLU A 42 -9.72 11.82 0.20
C GLU A 42 -9.47 11.46 -1.27
N GLU A 43 -8.27 11.01 -1.58
CA GLU A 43 -7.89 10.71 -2.97
C GLU A 43 -8.71 9.59 -3.57
N PHE A 44 -9.06 8.59 -2.77
CA PHE A 44 -9.75 7.39 -3.25
C PHE A 44 -11.22 7.34 -2.86
N ASP A 45 -11.73 8.42 -2.27
CA ASP A 45 -13.14 8.53 -1.87
C ASP A 45 -13.55 7.39 -0.92
N LEU A 46 -12.72 7.16 0.09
CA LEU A 46 -12.94 6.13 1.11
C LEU A 46 -12.88 6.77 2.49
N SER A 47 -13.36 6.04 3.49
CA SER A 47 -13.15 6.47 4.87
C SER A 47 -11.72 6.14 5.31
N THR A 48 -11.22 6.85 6.31
CA THR A 48 -9.90 6.60 6.88
C THR A 48 -9.78 5.16 7.39
N GLN A 49 -10.85 4.63 7.99
CA GLN A 49 -10.85 3.27 8.49
C GLN A 49 -10.75 2.24 7.37
N GLN A 50 -11.43 2.48 6.24
CA GLN A 50 -11.33 1.61 5.08
C GLN A 50 -9.92 1.59 4.52
N VAL A 51 -9.28 2.76 4.42
CA VAL A 51 -7.89 2.87 3.97
C VAL A 51 -6.96 2.09 4.90
N LYS A 52 -7.12 2.24 6.21
CA LYS A 52 -6.30 1.50 7.19
C LYS A 52 -6.44 0.00 7.01
N LYS A 53 -7.66 -0.50 6.86
CA LYS A 53 -7.91 -1.93 6.65
C LYS A 53 -7.21 -2.44 5.39
N ILE A 54 -7.33 -1.69 4.29
CA ILE A 54 -6.69 -2.04 3.02
C ILE A 54 -5.18 -2.09 3.19
N VAL A 55 -4.59 -1.05 3.77
CA VAL A 55 -3.15 -0.95 3.93
C VAL A 55 -2.62 -2.08 4.82
N TYR A 56 -3.25 -2.33 5.95
CA TYR A 56 -2.79 -3.36 6.87
C TYR A 56 -2.89 -4.75 6.25
N LYS A 57 -4.00 -5.05 5.60
CA LYS A 57 -4.18 -6.34 4.93
C LYS A 57 -3.16 -6.54 3.82
N CYS A 58 -2.99 -5.54 2.97
CA CYS A 58 -2.03 -5.62 1.87
C CYS A 58 -0.59 -5.67 2.38
N ASN A 59 -0.28 -4.93 3.44
CA ASN A 59 1.04 -4.95 4.04
C ASN A 59 1.39 -6.34 4.57
N ASP A 60 0.43 -7.04 5.15
CA ASP A 60 0.65 -8.41 5.61
C ASP A 60 1.03 -9.34 4.44
N ILE A 61 0.33 -9.19 3.32
CA ILE A 61 0.64 -9.96 2.11
C ILE A 61 2.06 -9.66 1.63
N ILE A 62 2.42 -8.39 1.55
CA ILE A 62 3.75 -7.96 1.10
C ILE A 62 4.84 -8.49 2.03
N SER A 63 4.61 -8.47 3.33
CA SER A 63 5.58 -8.95 4.32
C SER A 63 5.92 -10.43 4.14
N LEU A 64 5.00 -11.22 3.61
CA LEU A 64 5.26 -12.64 3.34
C LEU A 64 6.22 -12.85 2.15
N HIS A 65 6.40 -11.83 1.31
CA HIS A 65 7.16 -11.94 0.07
C HIS A 65 8.40 -11.02 0.03
N ILE A 66 8.72 -10.39 1.12
CA ILE A 66 9.93 -9.57 1.26
C ILE A 66 11.07 -10.32 2.03
#